data_94ffc79478011c3d442916b6ffa69c63
#
_entry.id   94ffc79478011c3d442916b6ffa69c63
#
_cell.length_a   1.000
_cell.length_b   1.000
_cell.length_c   1.000
_cell.angle_alpha   90.00
_cell.angle_beta   90.00
_cell.angle_gamma   90.00
#
_symmetry.space_group_name_H-M   'P 1'
#
loop_
_entity.id
_entity.type
_entity.pdbx_description
1 polymer ?
#
loop_
_entity_poly.entity_id
_entity_poly.type
_entity_poly.pdbx_seq_one_letter_code
_entity_poly.pdbx_strand_id
1 'polypeptide(L)'
;MKLPREIRDQICIYAVLSPTTAPDTTQSFEELTESRVNFKNPNLRAWCSLVLYSPNPPTSTVTSLLLVNKQLHSETRSNLELLAKSPYCSLDLIILDEIVLLPTWTTIPVPDTTTLNTVDVTFRIAGVHQKKKEYPYGPYKGFQIGDGAGPAMQWQIYAVLERFIRAGFSGETECRNTHKHITAKRINIDIQTPPDVSPERFGRPANGYPRRRRKEEPKTVLDPDYLAGFVRGNLGGLMVGLNYEWFNYGQILYEHLDEIVLCKDGVEIERWDVAERLKNVVPESHLSREKLAEYKEEAWALRRARGLKVLDN
;
A
#
# COMPACT_ATOMS: atom_id res chain seq x y z
N MET A 1 -3.43 13.47 -39.10
CA MET A 1 -2.10 13.09 -38.57
C MET A 1 -1.40 12.18 -39.53
N LYS A 2 -0.08 12.39 -39.79
CA LYS A 2 0.70 11.56 -40.74
C LYS A 2 1.34 10.31 -40.11
N LEU A 3 1.19 10.09 -38.77
CA LEU A 3 1.75 8.91 -38.11
C LEU A 3 0.88 7.66 -38.33
N PRO A 4 1.49 6.47 -38.52
CA PRO A 4 0.76 5.20 -38.51
C PRO A 4 -0.09 5.02 -37.27
N ARG A 5 -1.18 4.25 -37.35
CA ARG A 5 -2.12 4.04 -36.26
C ARG A 5 -1.43 3.42 -35.03
N GLU A 6 -0.58 2.44 -35.27
CA GLU A 6 0.14 1.69 -34.25
C GLU A 6 1.00 2.63 -33.37
N ILE A 7 1.66 3.62 -33.98
CA ILE A 7 2.46 4.59 -33.28
C ILE A 7 1.57 5.55 -32.47
N ARG A 8 0.42 5.96 -33.03
CA ARG A 8 -0.53 6.81 -32.30
C ARG A 8 -1.15 6.07 -31.12
N ASP A 9 -1.50 4.78 -31.29
CA ASP A 9 -2.01 3.94 -30.21
C ASP A 9 -0.97 3.84 -29.07
N GLN A 10 0.29 3.60 -29.39
CA GLN A 10 1.37 3.58 -28.39
C GLN A 10 1.51 4.94 -27.66
N ILE A 11 1.49 6.05 -28.39
CA ILE A 11 1.55 7.40 -27.80
C ILE A 11 0.36 7.61 -26.87
N CYS A 12 -0.86 7.24 -27.28
CA CYS A 12 -2.05 7.36 -26.44
C CYS A 12 -1.95 6.50 -25.17
N ILE A 13 -1.52 5.25 -25.30
CA ILE A 13 -1.33 4.34 -24.16
C ILE A 13 -0.30 4.92 -23.19
N TYR A 14 0.86 5.36 -23.68
CA TYR A 14 1.88 6.01 -22.84
C TYR A 14 1.36 7.28 -22.15
N ALA A 15 0.58 8.10 -22.86
CA ALA A 15 0.01 9.31 -22.29
C ALA A 15 -1.04 8.99 -21.20
N VAL A 16 -1.87 7.95 -21.43
CA VAL A 16 -2.88 7.50 -20.45
C VAL A 16 -2.25 6.89 -19.21
N LEU A 17 -1.21 6.09 -19.38
CA LEU A 17 -0.49 5.41 -18.32
C LEU A 17 0.67 6.23 -17.76
N SER A 18 0.85 7.48 -18.20
CA SER A 18 1.94 8.34 -17.74
C SER A 18 1.88 8.50 -16.22
N PRO A 19 2.89 8.02 -15.49
CA PRO A 19 2.85 8.06 -14.04
C PRO A 19 2.98 9.52 -13.55
N THR A 20 2.26 9.83 -12.49
CA THR A 20 2.53 11.03 -11.71
C THR A 20 3.91 10.88 -11.07
N THR A 21 4.71 11.92 -11.09
CA THR A 21 6.04 11.90 -10.47
C THR A 21 5.91 11.65 -8.96
N ALA A 22 6.59 10.63 -8.47
CA ALA A 22 6.70 10.39 -7.05
C ALA A 22 7.50 11.53 -6.38
N PRO A 23 7.19 11.90 -5.13
CA PRO A 23 7.93 12.95 -4.41
C PRO A 23 9.42 12.64 -4.31
N ASP A 24 10.25 13.67 -4.33
CA ASP A 24 11.69 13.53 -4.16
C ASP A 24 12.04 13.26 -2.69
N THR A 25 12.72 12.14 -2.41
CA THR A 25 13.14 11.75 -1.05
C THR A 25 14.25 12.62 -0.46
N THR A 26 14.86 13.48 -1.26
CA THR A 26 15.89 14.43 -0.79
C THR A 26 15.29 15.70 -0.18
N GLN A 27 13.99 15.93 -0.37
CA GLN A 27 13.26 17.06 0.22
C GLN A 27 13.22 16.96 1.76
N SER A 28 13.08 18.11 2.41
CA SER A 28 12.94 18.20 3.87
C SER A 28 11.62 17.57 4.35
N PHE A 29 11.55 17.28 5.64
CA PHE A 29 10.30 16.78 6.25
C PHE A 29 9.13 17.74 6.03
N GLU A 30 9.38 19.03 6.19
CA GLU A 30 8.40 20.09 6.05
C GLU A 30 7.87 20.16 4.60
N GLU A 31 8.75 20.16 3.60
CA GLU A 31 8.38 20.18 2.17
C GLU A 31 7.55 18.96 1.78
N LEU A 32 7.91 17.77 2.29
CA LEU A 32 7.19 16.53 1.99
C LEU A 32 5.81 16.45 2.67
N THR A 33 5.60 17.18 3.78
CA THR A 33 4.37 17.05 4.60
C THR A 33 3.45 18.26 4.53
N GLU A 34 3.93 19.47 4.17
CA GLU A 34 3.17 20.72 4.24
C GLU A 34 1.84 20.69 3.47
N SER A 35 1.84 20.10 2.30
CA SER A 35 0.63 20.01 1.46
C SER A 35 -0.22 18.76 1.71
N ARG A 36 0.19 17.89 2.62
CA ARG A 36 -0.46 16.60 2.85
C ARG A 36 -1.44 16.64 4.01
N VAL A 37 -2.44 15.78 3.95
CA VAL A 37 -3.51 15.72 4.92
C VAL A 37 -3.68 14.32 5.51
N ASN A 38 -4.03 14.28 6.77
CA ASN A 38 -4.46 13.05 7.41
C ASN A 38 -5.97 12.91 7.25
N PHE A 39 -6.38 11.90 6.50
CA PHE A 39 -7.80 11.60 6.34
C PHE A 39 -8.29 10.73 7.49
N LYS A 40 -8.96 11.34 8.45
CA LYS A 40 -9.69 10.61 9.50
C LYS A 40 -10.94 9.99 8.87
N ASN A 41 -10.98 8.67 8.80
CA ASN A 41 -12.20 7.97 8.39
C ASN A 41 -12.73 7.15 9.56
N PRO A 42 -13.88 7.53 10.15
CA PRO A 42 -14.45 6.82 11.30
C PRO A 42 -14.92 5.40 10.98
N ASN A 43 -15.06 5.07 9.69
CA ASN A 43 -15.49 3.75 9.23
C ASN A 43 -14.32 2.78 8.98
N LEU A 44 -13.07 3.26 9.08
CA LEU A 44 -11.90 2.39 9.01
C LEU A 44 -11.53 1.91 10.42
N ARG A 45 -11.13 0.64 10.50
CA ARG A 45 -10.72 0.05 11.79
C ARG A 45 -9.39 0.60 12.27
N ALA A 46 -8.46 0.86 11.34
CA ALA A 46 -7.17 1.45 11.66
C ALA A 46 -7.27 2.97 11.71
N TRP A 47 -7.27 3.52 12.89
CA TRP A 47 -7.03 4.95 13.07
C TRP A 47 -5.52 5.16 13.20
N CYS A 48 -4.94 5.82 12.23
CA CYS A 48 -3.53 6.15 12.30
C CYS A 48 -3.33 7.61 11.90
N SER A 49 -2.83 8.41 12.85
CA SER A 49 -2.65 9.85 12.67
C SER A 49 -1.45 10.22 11.81
N LEU A 50 -0.64 9.24 11.40
CA LEU A 50 0.63 9.48 10.72
C LEU A 50 0.73 8.89 9.32
N VAL A 51 -0.42 8.71 8.69
CA VAL A 51 -0.49 8.51 7.23
C VAL A 51 -0.96 9.81 6.62
N LEU A 52 -0.09 10.45 5.84
CA LEU A 52 -0.36 11.73 5.21
C LEU A 52 -0.51 11.56 3.70
N TYR A 53 -1.71 11.73 3.22
CA TYR A 53 -2.08 11.58 1.81
C TYR A 53 -1.92 12.87 1.03
N SER A 54 -1.68 12.77 -0.27
CA SER A 54 -1.85 13.90 -1.17
C SER A 54 -3.32 14.37 -1.13
N PRO A 55 -3.59 15.67 -0.98
CA PRO A 55 -4.96 16.18 -0.97
C PRO A 55 -5.62 16.06 -2.32
N ASN A 56 -4.83 16.07 -3.39
CA ASN A 56 -5.32 15.98 -4.75
C ASN A 56 -5.37 14.51 -5.20
N PRO A 57 -6.50 14.05 -5.75
CA PRO A 57 -6.53 12.75 -6.39
C PRO A 57 -5.57 12.73 -7.58
N PRO A 58 -5.00 11.56 -7.92
CA PRO A 58 -4.19 11.44 -9.12
C PRO A 58 -5.04 11.80 -10.35
N THR A 59 -4.47 12.59 -11.23
CA THR A 59 -5.15 13.05 -12.46
C THR A 59 -4.84 12.14 -13.62
N SER A 60 -5.87 11.85 -14.43
CA SER A 60 -5.71 11.10 -15.68
C SER A 60 -5.76 12.05 -16.88
N THR A 61 -4.89 11.83 -17.86
CA THR A 61 -4.89 12.56 -19.13
C THR A 61 -6.00 12.13 -20.10
N VAL A 62 -6.75 11.09 -19.75
CA VAL A 62 -7.79 10.48 -20.60
C VAL A 62 -8.82 11.49 -21.11
N THR A 63 -9.38 12.31 -20.22
CA THR A 63 -10.37 13.32 -20.60
C THR A 63 -9.81 14.29 -21.62
N SER A 64 -8.57 14.72 -21.45
CA SER A 64 -7.90 15.63 -22.40
C SER A 64 -7.75 14.95 -23.78
N LEU A 65 -7.31 13.70 -23.85
CA LEU A 65 -7.16 12.94 -25.08
C LEU A 65 -8.49 12.72 -25.80
N LEU A 66 -9.55 12.40 -25.06
CA LEU A 66 -10.90 12.21 -25.62
C LEU A 66 -11.49 13.51 -26.20
N LEU A 67 -11.04 14.68 -25.77
CA LEU A 67 -11.55 15.98 -26.23
C LEU A 67 -10.75 16.61 -27.36
N VAL A 68 -9.61 16.05 -27.80
CA VAL A 68 -8.75 16.69 -28.82
C VAL A 68 -9.42 16.74 -30.19
N ASN A 69 -9.82 15.59 -30.72
CA ASN A 69 -10.52 15.47 -32.01
C ASN A 69 -11.19 14.10 -32.14
N LYS A 70 -12.06 13.93 -33.16
CA LYS A 70 -12.83 12.70 -33.39
C LYS A 70 -11.95 11.45 -33.60
N GLN A 71 -10.82 11.61 -34.29
CA GLN A 71 -9.91 10.50 -34.54
C GLN A 71 -9.26 10.02 -33.25
N LEU A 72 -8.62 10.91 -32.48
CA LEU A 72 -8.02 10.59 -31.19
C LEU A 72 -9.05 10.10 -30.18
N HIS A 73 -10.25 10.65 -30.18
CA HIS A 73 -11.35 10.14 -29.37
C HIS A 73 -11.61 8.64 -29.63
N SER A 74 -11.78 8.25 -30.89
CA SER A 74 -12.05 6.85 -31.26
C SER A 74 -10.89 5.93 -30.93
N GLU A 75 -9.66 6.37 -31.22
CA GLU A 75 -8.44 5.59 -30.95
C GLU A 75 -8.20 5.46 -29.43
N THR A 76 -8.33 6.54 -28.66
CA THR A 76 -8.22 6.51 -27.20
C THR A 76 -9.26 5.58 -26.59
N ARG A 77 -10.51 5.63 -27.05
CA ARG A 77 -11.56 4.72 -26.56
C ARG A 77 -11.22 3.25 -26.78
N SER A 78 -10.72 2.89 -27.97
CA SER A 78 -10.28 1.53 -28.27
C SER A 78 -9.11 1.11 -27.36
N ASN A 79 -8.16 2.02 -27.10
CA ASN A 79 -7.03 1.77 -26.20
C ASN A 79 -7.49 1.58 -24.76
N LEU A 80 -8.49 2.34 -24.29
CA LEU A 80 -9.09 2.16 -22.95
C LEU A 80 -9.75 0.80 -22.80
N GLU A 81 -10.45 0.29 -23.83
CA GLU A 81 -11.02 -1.05 -23.84
C GLU A 81 -9.95 -2.14 -23.74
N LEU A 82 -8.78 -1.90 -24.35
CA LEU A 82 -7.63 -2.80 -24.23
C LEU A 82 -7.02 -2.76 -22.81
N LEU A 83 -6.80 -1.57 -22.26
CA LEU A 83 -6.27 -1.37 -20.92
C LEU A 83 -7.19 -1.93 -19.81
N ALA A 84 -8.51 -1.87 -20.03
CA ALA A 84 -9.49 -2.43 -19.11
C ALA A 84 -9.40 -3.96 -18.95
N LYS A 85 -8.74 -4.67 -19.88
CA LYS A 85 -8.53 -6.13 -19.76
C LYS A 85 -7.47 -6.50 -18.72
N SER A 86 -6.55 -5.59 -18.42
CA SER A 86 -5.50 -5.80 -17.43
C SER A 86 -5.28 -4.53 -16.59
N PRO A 87 -6.26 -4.16 -15.78
CA PRO A 87 -6.18 -2.94 -14.98
C PRO A 87 -5.05 -3.04 -13.95
N TYR A 88 -4.27 -1.95 -13.93
CA TYR A 88 -3.04 -1.82 -13.16
C TYR A 88 -3.02 -0.49 -12.43
N CYS A 89 -2.40 -0.47 -11.26
CA CYS A 89 -2.07 0.78 -10.55
C CYS A 89 -0.73 0.68 -9.83
N SER A 90 -0.16 1.84 -9.51
CA SER A 90 1.07 1.91 -8.73
C SER A 90 0.98 2.94 -7.62
N LEU A 91 1.52 2.57 -6.48
CA LEU A 91 1.55 3.33 -5.24
C LEU A 91 2.99 3.49 -4.76
N ASP A 92 3.43 4.71 -4.60
CA ASP A 92 4.68 5.06 -3.94
C ASP A 92 4.40 5.33 -2.45
N LEU A 93 5.17 4.69 -1.57
CA LEU A 93 5.08 4.81 -0.12
C LEU A 93 6.41 5.27 0.45
N ILE A 94 6.52 6.54 0.86
CA ILE A 94 7.71 7.03 1.55
C ILE A 94 7.54 6.83 3.05
N ILE A 95 8.50 6.16 3.68
CA ILE A 95 8.67 6.14 5.13
C ILE A 95 9.61 7.29 5.49
N LEU A 96 9.04 8.34 6.09
CA LEU A 96 9.76 9.55 6.43
C LEU A 96 10.13 9.57 7.91
N ASP A 97 11.43 9.77 8.20
CA ASP A 97 12.00 9.84 9.55
C ASP A 97 11.62 8.62 10.45
N GLU A 98 11.34 7.45 9.87
CA GLU A 98 10.85 6.23 10.55
C GLU A 98 9.47 6.38 11.24
N ILE A 99 8.75 7.47 11.01
CA ILE A 99 7.55 7.82 11.76
C ILE A 99 6.32 7.96 10.87
N VAL A 100 6.44 8.67 9.75
CA VAL A 100 5.33 9.07 8.90
C VAL A 100 5.32 8.25 7.62
N LEU A 101 4.14 7.82 7.19
CA LEU A 101 3.93 7.15 5.91
C LEU A 101 3.24 8.10 4.93
N LEU A 102 3.86 8.30 3.77
CA LEU A 102 3.40 9.21 2.72
C LEU A 102 3.00 8.43 1.46
N PRO A 103 1.75 7.99 1.34
CA PRO A 103 1.26 7.33 0.13
C PRO A 103 1.03 8.34 -1.00
N THR A 104 1.48 7.98 -2.21
CA THR A 104 1.28 8.74 -3.45
C THR A 104 0.93 7.78 -4.57
N TRP A 105 -0.30 7.85 -5.10
CA TRP A 105 -0.66 7.08 -6.29
C TRP A 105 0.06 7.67 -7.49
N THR A 106 0.94 6.90 -8.09
CA THR A 106 1.70 7.32 -9.28
C THR A 106 1.00 6.90 -10.57
N THR A 107 0.24 5.83 -10.55
CA THR A 107 -0.61 5.40 -11.65
C THR A 107 -1.94 4.92 -11.09
N ILE A 108 -3.04 5.29 -11.75
CA ILE A 108 -4.38 4.81 -11.43
C ILE A 108 -4.95 4.03 -12.63
N PRO A 109 -5.82 3.03 -12.39
CA PRO A 109 -6.43 2.28 -13.47
C PRO A 109 -7.37 3.16 -14.28
N VAL A 110 -7.39 2.92 -15.59
CA VAL A 110 -8.30 3.58 -16.50
C VAL A 110 -8.89 2.51 -17.43
N PRO A 111 -10.19 2.39 -17.53
CA PRO A 111 -11.24 3.11 -16.75
C PRO A 111 -11.23 2.76 -15.26
N ASP A 112 -11.92 3.56 -14.45
CA ASP A 112 -12.09 3.29 -13.01
C ASP A 112 -12.74 1.90 -12.83
N THR A 113 -12.08 1.04 -12.09
CA THR A 113 -12.50 -0.34 -11.86
C THR A 113 -12.24 -0.73 -10.41
N THR A 114 -13.07 -1.63 -9.91
CA THR A 114 -12.89 -2.23 -8.57
C THR A 114 -12.10 -3.54 -8.61
N THR A 115 -11.82 -4.07 -9.81
CA THR A 115 -11.05 -5.31 -9.95
C THR A 115 -9.75 -5.01 -10.68
N LEU A 116 -8.63 -5.28 -10.03
CA LEU A 116 -7.29 -5.02 -10.53
C LEU A 116 -6.55 -6.32 -10.79
N ASN A 117 -5.74 -6.35 -11.85
CA ASN A 117 -4.82 -7.46 -12.07
C ASN A 117 -3.59 -7.31 -11.19
N THR A 118 -3.03 -6.11 -11.15
CA THR A 118 -1.78 -5.87 -10.41
C THR A 118 -1.81 -4.51 -9.72
N VAL A 119 -1.31 -4.48 -8.50
CA VAL A 119 -1.01 -3.28 -7.72
C VAL A 119 0.47 -3.33 -7.38
N ASP A 120 1.26 -2.40 -7.90
CA ASP A 120 2.67 -2.28 -7.54
C ASP A 120 2.84 -1.23 -6.45
N VAL A 121 3.44 -1.63 -5.35
CA VAL A 121 3.69 -0.79 -4.18
C VAL A 121 5.20 -0.67 -3.99
N THR A 122 5.72 0.53 -4.09
CA THR A 122 7.15 0.81 -3.89
C THR A 122 7.35 1.50 -2.54
N PHE A 123 8.08 0.86 -1.63
CA PHE A 123 8.52 1.49 -0.39
C PHE A 123 9.85 2.19 -0.59
N ARG A 124 9.90 3.47 -0.27
CA ARG A 124 11.11 4.28 -0.24
C ARG A 124 11.36 4.83 1.17
N ILE A 125 12.61 4.95 1.54
CA ILE A 125 13.04 5.41 2.86
C ILE A 125 13.61 6.82 2.70
N ALA A 126 13.14 7.77 3.50
CA ALA A 126 13.61 9.15 3.50
C ALA A 126 13.83 9.65 4.94
N GLY A 127 14.82 10.54 5.07
CA GLY A 127 15.14 11.18 6.33
C GLY A 127 15.81 10.26 7.36
N VAL A 128 15.98 10.80 8.56
CA VAL A 128 16.62 10.11 9.70
C VAL A 128 15.87 10.46 10.96
N HIS A 129 15.46 9.49 11.72
CA HIS A 129 14.77 9.72 12.99
C HIS A 129 15.61 10.56 13.96
N GLN A 130 15.04 11.67 14.43
CA GLN A 130 15.68 12.58 15.37
C GLN A 130 14.98 12.52 16.72
N LYS A 131 15.62 11.95 17.73
CA LYS A 131 15.07 11.80 19.09
C LYS A 131 14.60 13.10 19.75
N LYS A 132 15.15 14.24 19.34
CA LYS A 132 14.85 15.57 19.90
C LYS A 132 13.89 16.39 19.03
N LYS A 133 13.50 15.90 17.84
CA LYS A 133 12.57 16.61 16.96
C LYS A 133 11.15 16.43 17.51
N GLU A 134 10.49 17.53 17.84
CA GLU A 134 9.06 17.52 18.11
C GLU A 134 8.34 17.42 16.78
N TYR A 135 7.66 16.31 16.57
CA TYR A 135 6.85 16.11 15.40
C TYR A 135 5.44 16.68 15.66
N PRO A 136 4.83 17.40 14.71
CA PRO A 136 3.55 18.07 14.92
C PRO A 136 2.38 17.14 15.25
N TYR A 137 2.60 15.83 15.20
CA TYR A 137 1.59 14.79 15.42
C TYR A 137 1.70 14.05 16.75
N GLY A 138 2.55 14.52 17.67
CA GLY A 138 2.71 13.96 19.01
C GLY A 138 3.86 12.94 19.16
N PRO A 139 4.02 12.33 20.33
CA PRO A 139 5.13 11.43 20.67
C PRO A 139 4.95 10.06 20.02
N TYR A 140 5.05 9.98 18.71
CA TYR A 140 4.86 8.75 17.97
C TYR A 140 6.11 7.90 17.90
N LYS A 141 5.87 6.61 17.91
CA LYS A 141 6.90 5.61 18.14
C LYS A 141 7.32 4.84 16.88
N GLY A 142 6.80 5.15 15.70
CA GLY A 142 7.16 4.49 14.44
C GLY A 142 7.23 2.96 14.57
N PHE A 143 8.43 2.41 14.53
CA PHE A 143 8.70 0.98 14.72
C PHE A 143 8.77 0.54 16.19
N GLN A 144 8.61 1.46 17.15
CA GLN A 144 8.69 1.13 18.55
C GLN A 144 7.47 0.33 18.98
N ILE A 145 7.72 -0.71 19.78
CA ILE A 145 6.67 -1.48 20.45
C ILE A 145 6.18 -0.66 21.65
N GLY A 146 4.88 -0.42 21.72
CA GLY A 146 4.25 0.36 22.78
C GLY A 146 3.63 -0.50 23.87
N ASP A 147 2.36 -0.32 24.07
CA ASP A 147 1.50 -0.88 25.10
C ASP A 147 0.90 -2.26 24.82
N GLY A 148 1.48 -2.99 23.88
CA GLY A 148 1.01 -4.32 23.46
C GLY A 148 0.23 -4.34 22.14
N ALA A 149 -0.13 -3.17 21.58
CA ALA A 149 -0.86 -3.08 20.31
C ALA A 149 0.02 -3.22 19.06
N GLY A 150 1.30 -3.51 19.21
CA GLY A 150 2.27 -3.56 18.12
C GLY A 150 2.81 -2.18 17.72
N PRO A 151 3.81 -2.13 16.82
CA PRO A 151 4.40 -0.88 16.36
C PRO A 151 3.41 -0.01 15.58
N ALA A 152 3.48 1.31 15.75
CA ALA A 152 2.60 2.23 15.03
C ALA A 152 2.73 2.11 13.50
N MET A 153 3.94 1.86 12.97
CA MET A 153 4.18 1.67 11.54
C MET A 153 3.37 0.50 10.95
N GLN A 154 3.17 -0.58 11.71
CA GLN A 154 2.32 -1.70 11.29
C GLN A 154 0.89 -1.23 10.99
N TRP A 155 0.34 -0.41 11.88
CA TRP A 155 -1.02 0.11 11.73
C TRP A 155 -1.12 1.19 10.65
N GLN A 156 -0.05 1.93 10.39
CA GLN A 156 0.01 2.86 9.25
C GLN A 156 -0.05 2.11 7.92
N ILE A 157 0.74 1.05 7.77
CA ILE A 157 0.72 0.20 6.57
C ILE A 157 -0.67 -0.43 6.39
N TYR A 158 -1.24 -0.97 7.46
CA TYR A 158 -2.60 -1.52 7.42
C TYR A 158 -3.65 -0.45 7.05
N ALA A 159 -3.55 0.75 7.59
CA ALA A 159 -4.47 1.84 7.28
C ALA A 159 -4.45 2.25 5.79
N VAL A 160 -3.27 2.25 5.16
CA VAL A 160 -3.15 2.48 3.72
C VAL A 160 -3.84 1.37 2.94
N LEU A 161 -3.60 0.12 3.29
CA LEU A 161 -4.23 -1.04 2.65
C LEU A 161 -5.75 -1.01 2.81
N GLU A 162 -6.25 -0.84 4.03
CA GLU A 162 -7.68 -0.80 4.32
C GLU A 162 -8.38 0.35 3.58
N ARG A 163 -7.76 1.54 3.59
CA ARG A 163 -8.29 2.69 2.86
C ARG A 163 -8.34 2.42 1.36
N PHE A 164 -7.28 1.88 0.78
CA PHE A 164 -7.24 1.51 -0.62
C PHE A 164 -8.38 0.56 -0.99
N ILE A 165 -8.53 -0.53 -0.27
CA ILE A 165 -9.55 -1.55 -0.55
C ILE A 165 -10.96 -0.98 -0.41
N ARG A 166 -11.23 -0.22 0.65
CA ARG A 166 -12.58 0.26 0.96
C ARG A 166 -12.96 1.54 0.23
N ALA A 167 -12.01 2.47 0.04
CA ALA A 167 -12.27 3.80 -0.49
C ALA A 167 -11.68 4.06 -1.88
N GLY A 168 -10.71 3.24 -2.31
CA GLY A 168 -10.04 3.39 -3.61
C GLY A 168 -8.99 4.49 -3.62
N PHE A 169 -8.81 5.10 -4.81
CA PHE A 169 -7.75 6.06 -5.09
C PHE A 169 -8.08 7.49 -4.65
N SER A 170 -9.33 7.78 -4.31
CA SER A 170 -9.77 9.14 -4.02
C SER A 170 -9.21 9.65 -2.70
N GLY A 171 -8.74 10.91 -2.73
CA GLY A 171 -8.31 11.65 -1.56
C GLY A 171 -9.47 12.29 -0.77
N GLU A 172 -10.72 11.90 -1.01
CA GLU A 172 -11.86 12.52 -0.34
C GLU A 172 -11.78 12.37 1.18
N THR A 173 -11.87 13.51 1.87
CA THR A 173 -11.89 13.60 3.34
C THR A 173 -13.12 12.92 3.94
N GLU A 174 -14.22 12.90 3.18
CA GLU A 174 -15.46 12.24 3.54
C GLU A 174 -15.69 11.04 2.63
N CYS A 175 -15.07 9.90 2.95
CA CYS A 175 -15.45 8.65 2.32
C CYS A 175 -16.87 8.26 2.75
N ARG A 176 -17.89 8.94 2.20
CA ARG A 176 -19.29 8.56 2.36
C ARG A 176 -19.58 7.19 1.74
N ASN A 177 -18.80 6.79 0.74
CA ASN A 177 -18.86 5.49 0.08
C ASN A 177 -17.64 4.62 0.41
N THR A 178 -17.61 4.06 1.61
CA THR A 178 -16.60 3.07 2.05
C THR A 178 -16.86 1.67 1.45
N HIS A 179 -17.54 1.57 0.34
CA HIS A 179 -18.02 0.30 -0.20
C HIS A 179 -17.51 0.01 -1.63
N LYS A 180 -16.37 0.62 -2.03
CA LYS A 180 -15.80 0.28 -3.35
C LYS A 180 -15.36 -1.17 -3.44
N HIS A 181 -14.91 -1.78 -2.33
CA HIS A 181 -14.47 -3.18 -2.27
C HIS A 181 -13.51 -3.55 -3.42
N ILE A 182 -12.40 -2.80 -3.51
CA ILE A 182 -11.39 -3.10 -4.51
C ILE A 182 -10.82 -4.49 -4.27
N THR A 183 -10.64 -5.24 -5.34
CA THR A 183 -9.97 -6.54 -5.35
C THR A 183 -8.75 -6.49 -6.24
N ALA A 184 -7.70 -7.23 -5.91
CA ALA A 184 -6.52 -7.34 -6.74
C ALA A 184 -6.07 -8.81 -6.84
N LYS A 185 -5.74 -9.24 -8.07
CA LYS A 185 -5.17 -10.57 -8.26
C LYS A 185 -3.76 -10.65 -7.71
N ARG A 186 -3.00 -9.54 -7.78
CA ARG A 186 -1.64 -9.49 -7.24
C ARG A 186 -1.32 -8.13 -6.65
N ILE A 187 -0.67 -8.13 -5.50
CA ILE A 187 0.04 -6.98 -4.96
C ILE A 187 1.54 -7.30 -4.94
N ASN A 188 2.33 -6.52 -5.66
CA ASN A 188 3.79 -6.56 -5.59
C ASN A 188 4.24 -5.44 -4.65
N ILE A 189 5.00 -5.78 -3.64
CA ILE A 189 5.60 -4.84 -2.69
C ILE A 189 7.10 -4.87 -2.89
N ASP A 190 7.69 -3.76 -3.34
CA ASP A 190 9.13 -3.64 -3.51
C ASP A 190 9.71 -2.62 -2.54
N ILE A 191 10.68 -3.04 -1.75
CA ILE A 191 11.39 -2.19 -0.80
C ILE A 191 12.69 -1.76 -1.45
N GLN A 192 12.81 -0.47 -1.75
CA GLN A 192 13.97 0.07 -2.43
C GLN A 192 15.03 0.56 -1.44
N THR A 193 16.26 0.15 -1.69
CA THR A 193 17.44 0.66 -1.01
C THR A 193 17.72 2.08 -1.50
N PRO A 194 17.80 3.10 -0.61
CA PRO A 194 18.17 4.45 -1.01
C PRO A 194 19.53 4.48 -1.71
N PRO A 195 19.61 4.96 -2.97
CA PRO A 195 20.83 4.88 -3.76
C PRO A 195 21.96 5.79 -3.25
N ASP A 196 21.58 6.88 -2.58
CA ASP A 196 22.53 7.91 -2.11
C ASP A 196 23.01 7.69 -0.67
N VAL A 197 22.69 6.52 -0.08
CA VAL A 197 23.06 6.20 1.31
C VAL A 197 24.06 5.06 1.31
N SER A 198 25.24 5.30 1.89
CA SER A 198 26.24 4.25 2.04
C SER A 198 25.80 3.19 3.06
N PRO A 199 26.16 1.91 2.85
CA PRO A 199 25.71 0.79 3.70
C PRO A 199 25.98 0.97 5.20
N GLU A 200 27.08 1.67 5.57
CA GLU A 200 27.47 1.91 6.96
C GLU A 200 26.52 2.88 7.70
N ARG A 201 25.68 3.61 6.94
CA ARG A 201 24.69 4.53 7.49
C ARG A 201 23.35 3.88 7.77
N PHE A 202 23.13 2.65 7.33
CA PHE A 202 21.90 1.92 7.66
C PHE A 202 21.92 1.42 9.08
N GLY A 203 20.79 1.52 9.75
CA GLY A 203 20.64 1.08 11.13
C GLY A 203 19.22 0.61 11.44
N ARG A 204 19.12 -0.20 12.47
CA ARG A 204 17.80 -0.60 12.99
C ARG A 204 17.10 0.57 13.65
N PRO A 205 15.78 0.65 13.57
CA PRO A 205 15.02 1.72 14.24
C PRO A 205 15.36 1.76 15.73
N ALA A 206 15.39 2.95 16.28
CA ALA A 206 15.61 3.15 17.70
C ALA A 206 14.49 2.48 18.49
N ASN A 207 14.76 1.30 19.04
CA ASN A 207 13.83 0.58 19.89
C ASN A 207 13.51 1.43 21.14
N GLY A 208 12.23 1.71 21.36
CA GLY A 208 11.70 2.66 22.33
C GLY A 208 11.81 2.31 23.79
N TYR A 209 12.59 1.34 24.17
CA TYR A 209 12.96 1.18 25.56
C TYR A 209 14.12 2.12 25.87
N PRO A 210 13.99 2.98 26.89
CA PRO A 210 15.08 3.82 27.36
C PRO A 210 16.15 2.91 27.97
N ARG A 211 16.96 2.28 27.12
CA ARG A 211 18.20 1.67 27.58
C ARG A 211 19.11 2.81 28.02
N ARG A 212 19.50 2.71 29.30
CA ARG A 212 20.44 3.58 30.02
C ARG A 212 21.41 4.32 29.09
N ARG A 213 21.36 5.66 29.15
CA ARG A 213 22.32 6.65 28.61
C ARG A 213 23.38 6.06 27.67
N ARG A 214 23.03 5.79 26.43
CA ARG A 214 24.04 5.66 25.36
C ARG A 214 24.44 7.08 24.94
N LYS A 215 25.75 7.27 24.73
CA LYS A 215 26.33 8.42 24.01
C LYS A 215 25.52 8.62 22.72
N GLU A 216 25.41 9.86 22.24
CA GLU A 216 24.71 10.19 21.01
C GLU A 216 25.04 9.17 19.93
N GLU A 217 24.07 8.35 19.57
CA GLU A 217 24.24 7.40 18.46
C GLU A 217 24.30 8.21 17.16
N PRO A 218 25.16 7.84 16.22
CA PRO A 218 25.18 8.50 14.92
C PRO A 218 23.78 8.43 14.30
N LYS A 219 23.39 9.47 13.60
CA LYS A 219 22.13 9.50 12.82
C LYS A 219 22.22 8.40 11.78
N THR A 220 21.31 7.43 11.85
CA THR A 220 21.24 6.30 10.92
C THR A 220 19.95 6.35 10.12
N VAL A 221 20.04 5.97 8.85
CA VAL A 221 18.88 5.77 7.97
C VAL A 221 18.31 4.38 8.28
N LEU A 222 17.00 4.21 8.17
CA LEU A 222 16.34 2.92 8.35
C LEU A 222 16.94 1.88 7.39
N ASP A 223 17.33 0.73 7.97
CA ASP A 223 17.88 -0.38 7.19
C ASP A 223 16.77 -1.02 6.31
N PRO A 224 16.95 -1.07 4.98
CA PRO A 224 16.00 -1.71 4.07
C PRO A 224 15.74 -3.19 4.38
N ASP A 225 16.76 -3.94 4.83
CA ASP A 225 16.61 -5.34 5.22
C ASP A 225 15.76 -5.49 6.48
N TYR A 226 15.92 -4.57 7.43
CA TYR A 226 15.04 -4.50 8.59
C TYR A 226 13.58 -4.22 8.17
N LEU A 227 13.37 -3.25 7.27
CA LEU A 227 12.04 -2.92 6.77
C LEU A 227 11.39 -4.12 6.04
N ALA A 228 12.17 -4.82 5.21
CA ALA A 228 11.70 -6.01 4.50
C ALA A 228 11.26 -7.11 5.49
N GLY A 229 12.09 -7.38 6.50
CA GLY A 229 11.76 -8.32 7.57
C GLY A 229 10.52 -7.89 8.37
N PHE A 230 10.37 -6.59 8.62
CA PHE A 230 9.21 -6.03 9.33
C PHE A 230 7.91 -6.19 8.51
N VAL A 231 7.90 -5.82 7.23
CA VAL A 231 6.74 -5.99 6.34
C VAL A 231 6.38 -7.45 6.18
N ARG A 232 7.38 -8.32 5.98
CA ARG A 232 7.22 -9.77 5.92
C ARG A 232 6.53 -10.32 7.18
N GLY A 233 7.04 -9.94 8.35
CA GLY A 233 6.48 -10.39 9.65
C GLY A 233 5.04 -9.92 9.86
N ASN A 234 4.72 -8.68 9.48
CA ASN A 234 3.38 -8.15 9.63
C ASN A 234 2.37 -8.81 8.70
N LEU A 235 2.68 -8.95 7.41
CA LEU A 235 1.80 -9.63 6.46
C LEU A 235 1.60 -11.09 6.84
N GLY A 236 2.68 -11.78 7.18
CA GLY A 236 2.61 -13.16 7.66
C GLY A 236 1.75 -13.31 8.91
N GLY A 237 1.92 -12.39 9.89
CA GLY A 237 1.12 -12.37 11.11
C GLY A 237 -0.37 -12.16 10.86
N LEU A 238 -0.73 -11.22 9.98
CA LEU A 238 -2.13 -10.96 9.59
C LEU A 238 -2.78 -12.20 8.94
N MET A 239 -2.01 -13.01 8.22
CA MET A 239 -2.51 -14.21 7.56
C MET A 239 -2.52 -15.47 8.43
N VAL A 240 -1.78 -15.50 9.55
CA VAL A 240 -1.78 -16.68 10.45
C VAL A 240 -2.84 -16.57 11.54
N GLY A 241 -3.30 -15.35 11.84
CA GLY A 241 -4.32 -15.16 12.86
C GLY A 241 -3.84 -15.44 14.28
N LEU A 242 -2.60 -15.03 14.61
CA LEU A 242 -1.94 -15.27 15.90
C LEU A 242 -2.75 -14.85 17.13
N ASN A 243 -3.74 -13.97 16.98
CA ASN A 243 -4.74 -13.66 17.99
C ASN A 243 -6.02 -13.15 17.32
N TYR A 244 -7.09 -13.02 18.10
CA TYR A 244 -8.39 -12.60 17.61
C TYR A 244 -8.37 -11.26 16.88
N GLU A 245 -7.59 -10.29 17.34
CA GLU A 245 -7.49 -8.98 16.70
C GLU A 245 -6.77 -9.06 15.34
N TRP A 246 -5.66 -9.78 15.26
CA TRP A 246 -4.93 -9.99 14.01
C TRP A 246 -5.76 -10.72 12.97
N PHE A 247 -6.53 -11.72 13.40
CA PHE A 247 -7.43 -12.43 12.50
C PHE A 247 -8.48 -11.47 11.89
N ASN A 248 -9.10 -10.62 12.71
CA ASN A 248 -10.09 -9.66 12.24
C ASN A 248 -9.51 -8.64 11.24
N TYR A 249 -8.27 -8.20 11.43
CA TYR A 249 -7.58 -7.32 10.49
C TYR A 249 -7.14 -8.07 9.24
N GLY A 250 -6.72 -9.32 9.36
CA GLY A 250 -6.27 -10.17 8.25
C GLY A 250 -7.37 -10.56 7.27
N GLN A 251 -8.64 -10.56 7.67
CA GLN A 251 -9.79 -10.87 6.83
C GLN A 251 -9.78 -10.10 5.50
N ILE A 252 -9.39 -8.83 5.53
CA ILE A 252 -9.33 -7.99 4.34
C ILE A 252 -8.37 -8.54 3.26
N LEU A 253 -7.30 -9.22 3.65
CA LEU A 253 -6.39 -9.88 2.72
C LEU A 253 -7.07 -11.07 2.06
N TYR A 254 -7.71 -11.92 2.85
CA TYR A 254 -8.38 -13.11 2.36
C TYR A 254 -9.54 -12.82 1.41
N GLU A 255 -10.27 -11.76 1.70
CA GLU A 255 -11.47 -11.41 0.95
C GLU A 255 -11.20 -10.63 -0.33
N HIS A 256 -10.03 -10.01 -0.47
CA HIS A 256 -9.76 -9.04 -1.53
C HIS A 256 -8.55 -9.32 -2.42
N LEU A 257 -7.69 -10.27 -2.03
CA LEU A 257 -6.43 -10.51 -2.72
C LEU A 257 -6.24 -11.98 -3.10
N ASP A 258 -5.57 -12.24 -4.25
CA ASP A 258 -5.15 -13.59 -4.62
C ASP A 258 -3.71 -13.88 -4.25
N GLU A 259 -2.82 -12.92 -4.49
CA GLU A 259 -1.39 -13.11 -4.30
C GLU A 259 -0.73 -11.84 -3.76
N ILE A 260 0.22 -12.01 -2.84
CA ILE A 260 1.10 -10.94 -2.38
C ILE A 260 2.54 -11.39 -2.65
N VAL A 261 3.33 -10.52 -3.29
CA VAL A 261 4.75 -10.75 -3.55
C VAL A 261 5.55 -9.65 -2.87
N LEU A 262 6.49 -10.00 -2.03
CA LEU A 262 7.42 -9.09 -1.38
C LEU A 262 8.78 -9.18 -2.05
N CYS A 263 9.28 -8.04 -2.50
CA CYS A 263 10.60 -7.90 -3.11
C CYS A 263 11.45 -6.91 -2.32
N LYS A 264 12.76 -6.97 -2.53
CA LYS A 264 13.71 -5.93 -2.19
C LYS A 264 14.60 -5.67 -3.39
N ASP A 265 14.67 -4.42 -3.81
CA ASP A 265 15.42 -3.99 -5.00
C ASP A 265 15.08 -4.85 -6.25
N GLY A 266 13.80 -5.18 -6.42
CA GLY A 266 13.28 -6.02 -7.48
C GLY A 266 13.53 -7.53 -7.31
N VAL A 267 14.20 -7.97 -6.25
CA VAL A 267 14.46 -9.40 -5.98
C VAL A 267 13.39 -9.94 -5.03
N GLU A 268 12.67 -10.99 -5.44
CA GLU A 268 11.63 -11.63 -4.64
C GLU A 268 12.22 -12.24 -3.35
N ILE A 269 11.61 -11.89 -2.21
CA ILE A 269 11.96 -12.41 -0.89
C ILE A 269 10.94 -13.45 -0.43
N GLU A 270 9.66 -13.18 -0.65
CA GLU A 270 8.55 -13.99 -0.17
C GLU A 270 7.35 -13.84 -1.10
N ARG A 271 6.56 -14.92 -1.19
CA ARG A 271 5.32 -14.96 -1.96
C ARG A 271 4.24 -15.67 -1.15
N TRP A 272 3.06 -15.08 -1.10
CA TRP A 272 1.90 -15.68 -0.44
C TRP A 272 0.77 -15.89 -1.45
N ASP A 273 0.37 -17.14 -1.63
CA ASP A 273 -0.92 -17.50 -2.21
C ASP A 273 -1.97 -17.36 -1.11
N VAL A 274 -2.81 -16.34 -1.24
CA VAL A 274 -3.79 -15.99 -0.20
C VAL A 274 -4.88 -17.04 -0.08
N ALA A 275 -5.29 -17.69 -1.19
CA ALA A 275 -6.25 -18.78 -1.16
C ALA A 275 -5.69 -20.00 -0.40
N GLU A 276 -4.43 -20.33 -0.64
CA GLU A 276 -3.77 -21.43 0.06
C GLU A 276 -3.60 -21.15 1.55
N ARG A 277 -3.26 -19.90 1.89
CA ARG A 277 -3.20 -19.46 3.30
C ARG A 277 -4.56 -19.58 3.97
N LEU A 278 -5.66 -19.12 3.34
CA LEU A 278 -7.01 -19.25 3.88
C LEU A 278 -7.41 -20.71 4.12
N LYS A 279 -7.09 -21.61 3.18
CA LYS A 279 -7.34 -23.05 3.35
C LYS A 279 -6.63 -23.60 4.60
N ASN A 280 -5.39 -23.21 4.82
CA ASN A 280 -4.51 -23.73 5.85
C ASN A 280 -4.56 -23.00 7.19
N VAL A 281 -5.37 -21.92 7.33
CA VAL A 281 -5.56 -21.26 8.63
C VAL A 281 -6.13 -22.24 9.63
N VAL A 282 -5.47 -22.34 10.78
CA VAL A 282 -5.90 -23.16 11.91
C VAL A 282 -6.44 -22.28 13.03
N PRO A 283 -7.45 -22.73 13.79
CA PRO A 283 -7.95 -21.98 14.92
C PRO A 283 -6.89 -21.95 16.04
N GLU A 284 -6.59 -20.75 16.54
CA GLU A 284 -5.84 -20.58 17.78
C GLU A 284 -6.77 -20.44 18.99
N SER A 285 -6.18 -20.37 20.19
CA SER A 285 -6.89 -20.43 21.48
C SER A 285 -8.08 -19.47 21.65
N HIS A 286 -8.16 -18.41 20.84
CA HIS A 286 -9.17 -17.37 20.93
C HIS A 286 -10.26 -17.44 19.85
N LEU A 287 -10.11 -18.32 18.86
CA LEU A 287 -11.07 -18.51 17.78
C LEU A 287 -11.58 -19.95 17.79
N SER A 288 -12.91 -20.15 17.98
CA SER A 288 -13.47 -21.50 17.94
C SER A 288 -13.38 -22.07 16.52
N ARG A 289 -13.32 -23.41 16.43
CA ARG A 289 -13.27 -24.12 15.14
C ARG A 289 -14.51 -23.81 14.29
N GLU A 290 -15.67 -23.71 14.94
CA GLU A 290 -16.95 -23.44 14.31
C GLU A 290 -16.93 -22.03 13.66
N LYS A 291 -16.52 -21.01 14.41
CA LYS A 291 -16.41 -19.62 13.90
C LYS A 291 -15.41 -19.52 12.77
N LEU A 292 -14.30 -20.23 12.83
CA LEU A 292 -13.33 -20.24 11.73
C LEU A 292 -13.90 -20.93 10.50
N ALA A 293 -14.65 -22.03 10.66
CA ALA A 293 -15.29 -22.73 9.55
C ALA A 293 -16.34 -21.84 8.89
N GLU A 294 -17.21 -21.22 9.67
CA GLU A 294 -18.20 -20.24 9.20
C GLU A 294 -17.54 -19.09 8.42
N TYR A 295 -16.51 -18.48 8.98
CA TYR A 295 -15.76 -17.43 8.29
C TYR A 295 -15.15 -17.92 6.96
N LYS A 296 -14.54 -19.13 6.94
CA LYS A 296 -13.97 -19.68 5.71
C LYS A 296 -15.03 -19.83 4.61
N GLU A 297 -16.23 -20.31 4.95
CA GLU A 297 -17.33 -20.43 4.00
C GLU A 297 -17.74 -19.06 3.44
N GLU A 298 -17.90 -18.05 4.31
CA GLU A 298 -18.20 -16.68 3.90
C GLU A 298 -17.09 -16.09 3.02
N ALA A 299 -15.83 -16.25 3.41
CA ALA A 299 -14.69 -15.75 2.65
C ALA A 299 -14.60 -16.41 1.26
N TRP A 300 -14.83 -17.73 1.15
CA TRP A 300 -14.88 -18.42 -0.13
C TRP A 300 -16.04 -17.94 -1.01
N ALA A 301 -17.21 -17.68 -0.43
CA ALA A 301 -18.35 -17.11 -1.16
C ALA A 301 -18.03 -15.71 -1.70
N LEU A 302 -17.42 -14.85 -0.87
CA LEU A 302 -16.98 -13.52 -1.29
C LEU A 302 -15.92 -13.57 -2.39
N ARG A 303 -14.94 -14.47 -2.29
CA ARG A 303 -13.89 -14.66 -3.32
C ARG A 303 -14.51 -15.06 -4.66
N ARG A 304 -15.45 -16.02 -4.68
CA ARG A 304 -16.18 -16.41 -5.90
C ARG A 304 -16.90 -15.21 -6.51
N ALA A 305 -17.65 -14.47 -5.70
CA ALA A 305 -18.42 -13.31 -6.17
C ALA A 305 -17.50 -12.21 -6.77
N ARG A 306 -16.27 -12.11 -6.30
CA ARG A 306 -15.25 -11.12 -6.74
C ARG A 306 -14.31 -11.62 -7.84
N GLY A 307 -14.48 -12.86 -8.32
CA GLY A 307 -13.62 -13.47 -9.34
C GLY A 307 -12.20 -13.75 -8.89
N LEU A 308 -11.98 -13.91 -7.58
CA LEU A 308 -10.71 -14.29 -6.98
C LEU A 308 -10.55 -15.84 -6.98
N LYS A 309 -9.30 -16.27 -6.85
CA LYS A 309 -8.95 -17.70 -6.77
C LYS A 309 -9.67 -18.38 -5.61
N VAL A 310 -10.31 -19.51 -5.90
CA VAL A 310 -10.93 -20.40 -4.90
C VAL A 310 -10.28 -21.78 -5.03
N LEU A 311 -9.97 -22.40 -3.92
CA LEU A 311 -9.51 -23.78 -3.87
C LEU A 311 -10.70 -24.67 -3.53
N ASP A 312 -10.95 -25.65 -4.38
CA ASP A 312 -11.94 -26.68 -4.08
C ASP A 312 -11.47 -27.49 -2.87
N ASN A 313 -12.39 -27.81 -1.97
CA ASN A 313 -12.13 -28.58 -0.76
C ASN A 313 -11.91 -30.06 -1.07
#